data_5f20d1543deb486138e19a6f66fad25d
#
_entry.id   5f20d1543deb486138e19a6f66fad25d
#
_cell.length_a   1.000
_cell.length_b   1.000
_cell.length_c   1.000
_cell.angle_alpha   90.00
_cell.angle_beta   90.00
_cell.angle_gamma   90.00
#
_symmetry.space_group_name_H-M   'P 1'
#
loop_
_entity.id
_entity.type
_entity.pdbx_description
1 polymer ?
#
loop_
_entity_poly.entity_id
_entity_poly.type
_entity_poly.pdbx_seq_one_letter_code
_entity_poly.pdbx_strand_id
1 'polypeptide(L)'
;MKTSLGIWALGSMVTRFMPVGYKPELAKESTAGKVRRAVEGLGDLIDGYEFHYPQELSAENLDEVRDALDGHDVYCIASGMHLDPIFGRGGLSSPDDRVRNEGLRRTLEGVDFTAELGAHFIIWPGIEG
;
A
#
# COMPACT_ATOMS: atom_id res chain seq x y z
N MET A 1 13.16 -15.68 12.01
CA MET A 1 11.87 -15.42 11.30
C MET A 1 11.78 -13.94 11.13
N LYS A 2 11.54 -13.44 9.91
CA LYS A 2 11.32 -11.99 9.67
C LYS A 2 9.85 -11.67 9.85
N THR A 3 9.57 -10.47 10.35
CA THR A 3 8.23 -9.93 10.57
C THR A 3 7.99 -8.71 9.71
N SER A 4 6.79 -8.56 9.17
CA SER A 4 6.41 -7.36 8.40
C SER A 4 5.07 -6.80 8.86
N LEU A 5 4.87 -5.50 8.66
CA LEU A 5 3.66 -4.78 8.98
C LEU A 5 3.12 -4.06 7.74
N GLY A 6 1.89 -4.37 7.35
CA GLY A 6 1.16 -3.58 6.37
C GLY A 6 0.78 -2.21 6.94
N ILE A 7 1.30 -1.13 6.33
CA ILE A 7 1.10 0.22 6.88
C ILE A 7 -0.36 0.66 6.88
N TRP A 8 -1.18 0.06 6.04
CA TRP A 8 -2.64 0.26 6.01
C TRP A 8 -3.33 -0.10 7.32
N ALA A 9 -2.76 -1.04 8.12
CA ALA A 9 -3.31 -1.40 9.43
C ALA A 9 -3.31 -0.23 10.42
N LEU A 10 -2.47 0.77 10.20
CA LEU A 10 -2.36 1.98 11.02
C LEU A 10 -3.18 3.15 10.46
N GLY A 11 -3.80 2.96 9.33
CA GLY A 11 -4.62 3.99 8.69
C GLY A 11 -5.96 4.20 9.39
N SER A 12 -6.48 5.41 9.27
CA SER A 12 -7.86 5.78 9.68
C SER A 12 -8.88 5.39 8.60
N MET A 13 -8.67 4.28 7.91
CA MET A 13 -9.46 3.94 6.73
C MET A 13 -10.91 3.62 7.09
N VAL A 14 -11.85 4.28 6.40
CA VAL A 14 -13.27 3.93 6.45
C VAL A 14 -13.47 2.59 5.74
N THR A 15 -14.08 1.65 6.42
CA THR A 15 -14.44 0.35 5.87
C THR A 15 -15.92 0.08 6.06
N ARG A 16 -16.45 -0.97 5.41
CA ARG A 16 -17.84 -1.39 5.65
C ARG A 16 -18.10 -1.83 7.10
N PHE A 17 -17.07 -2.19 7.85
CA PHE A 17 -17.16 -2.58 9.26
C PHE A 17 -16.92 -1.43 10.22
N MET A 18 -16.29 -0.35 9.74
CA MET A 18 -15.98 0.84 10.51
C MET A 18 -16.26 2.09 9.65
N PRO A 19 -17.53 2.50 9.55
CA PRO A 19 -17.95 3.58 8.62
C PRO A 19 -17.34 4.94 8.93
N VAL A 20 -16.90 5.17 10.16
CA VAL A 20 -16.25 6.44 10.59
C VAL A 20 -14.73 6.34 10.64
N GLY A 21 -14.16 5.16 10.36
CA GLY A 21 -12.73 4.91 10.49
C GLY A 21 -12.26 4.82 11.95
N TYR A 22 -11.01 4.39 12.11
CA TYR A 22 -10.31 4.44 13.40
C TYR A 22 -9.59 5.77 13.50
N LYS A 23 -9.60 6.40 14.67
CA LYS A 23 -8.83 7.64 14.93
C LYS A 23 -8.99 8.66 13.80
N PRO A 24 -10.17 9.26 13.64
CA PRO A 24 -10.43 10.21 12.55
C PRO A 24 -9.50 11.42 12.55
N GLU A 25 -8.88 11.73 13.69
CA GLU A 25 -7.83 12.74 13.83
C GLU A 25 -6.58 12.44 13.00
N LEU A 26 -6.32 11.16 12.71
CA LEU A 26 -5.20 10.69 11.89
C LEU A 26 -5.56 10.48 10.40
N ALA A 27 -6.78 10.84 9.99
CA ALA A 27 -7.26 10.60 8.62
C ALA A 27 -6.42 11.27 7.52
N LYS A 28 -5.69 12.33 7.88
CA LYS A 28 -4.79 13.08 6.96
C LYS A 28 -3.32 12.78 7.18
N GLU A 29 -2.99 11.79 8.02
CA GLU A 29 -1.61 11.41 8.26
C GLU A 29 -0.97 10.88 6.97
N SER A 30 0.22 11.38 6.63
CA SER A 30 0.98 10.91 5.47
C SER A 30 1.48 9.47 5.69
N THR A 31 1.85 8.78 4.62
CA THR A 31 2.46 7.45 4.73
C THR A 31 3.72 7.49 5.59
N ALA A 32 4.60 8.47 5.37
CA ALA A 32 5.79 8.64 6.19
C ALA A 32 5.47 8.91 7.67
N GLY A 33 4.39 9.66 7.97
CA GLY A 33 3.91 9.85 9.34
C GLY A 33 3.50 8.54 10.01
N LYS A 34 2.74 7.70 9.30
CA LYS A 34 2.36 6.35 9.79
C LYS A 34 3.59 5.48 10.04
N VAL A 35 4.57 5.51 9.13
CA VAL A 35 5.81 4.74 9.26
C VAL A 35 6.60 5.18 10.47
N ARG A 36 6.84 6.49 10.66
CA ARG A 36 7.53 7.02 11.86
C ARG A 36 6.85 6.55 13.15
N ARG A 37 5.54 6.67 13.22
CA ARG A 37 4.76 6.23 14.39
C ARG A 37 4.87 4.72 14.62
N ALA A 38 4.94 3.91 13.55
CA ALA A 38 5.14 2.48 13.65
C ALA A 38 6.55 2.14 14.13
N VAL A 39 7.58 2.77 13.57
CA VAL A 39 8.98 2.61 13.95
C VAL A 39 9.18 3.01 15.42
N GLU A 40 8.67 4.18 15.83
CA GLU A 40 8.75 4.65 17.22
C GLU A 40 8.05 3.71 18.21
N GLY A 41 6.91 3.11 17.81
CA GLY A 41 6.12 2.27 18.70
C GLY A 41 6.53 0.81 18.75
N LEU A 42 7.07 0.26 17.68
CA LEU A 42 7.34 -1.17 17.51
C LEU A 42 8.84 -1.49 17.41
N GLY A 43 9.64 -0.54 16.93
CA GLY A 43 11.10 -0.72 16.81
C GLY A 43 11.49 -2.03 16.14
N ASP A 44 12.46 -2.70 16.69
CA ASP A 44 13.04 -3.97 16.20
C ASP A 44 12.08 -5.19 16.26
N LEU A 45 10.83 -5.01 16.69
CA LEU A 45 9.82 -6.08 16.61
C LEU A 45 9.36 -6.31 15.15
N ILE A 46 9.55 -5.33 14.29
CA ILE A 46 9.20 -5.36 12.86
C ILE A 46 10.46 -5.22 12.03
N ASP A 47 10.74 -6.18 11.16
CA ASP A 47 11.89 -6.15 10.26
C ASP A 47 11.64 -5.29 9.01
N GLY A 48 10.37 -5.18 8.57
CA GLY A 48 10.04 -4.43 7.37
C GLY A 48 8.57 -4.05 7.25
N TYR A 49 8.27 -3.25 6.26
CA TYR A 49 6.93 -2.69 6.05
C TYR A 49 6.40 -3.02 4.67
N GLU A 50 5.07 -3.07 4.56
CA GLU A 50 4.34 -3.37 3.34
C GLU A 50 3.42 -2.20 2.96
N PHE A 51 3.28 -1.94 1.66
CA PHE A 51 2.57 -0.77 1.15
C PHE A 51 1.69 -1.12 -0.05
N HIS A 52 0.62 -0.35 -0.26
CA HIS A 52 -0.13 -0.36 -1.51
C HIS A 52 0.48 0.62 -2.52
N TYR A 53 0.71 0.13 -3.73
CA TYR A 53 1.12 0.97 -4.87
C TYR A 53 -0.11 1.38 -5.70
N PRO A 54 -0.25 2.64 -6.10
CA PRO A 54 0.62 3.79 -5.78
C PRO A 54 0.14 4.60 -4.56
N GLN A 55 -0.92 4.20 -3.87
CA GLN A 55 -1.66 5.03 -2.91
C GLN A 55 -0.86 5.31 -1.62
N GLU A 56 -0.07 4.35 -1.17
CA GLU A 56 0.72 4.50 0.06
C GLU A 56 2.19 4.73 -0.22
N LEU A 57 2.74 4.07 -1.26
CA LEU A 57 4.12 4.25 -1.68
C LEU A 57 4.20 4.33 -3.21
N SER A 58 4.90 5.34 -3.68
CA SER A 58 5.19 5.58 -5.09
C SER A 58 6.52 6.34 -5.21
N ALA A 59 6.98 6.58 -6.43
CA ALA A 59 8.18 7.41 -6.66
C ALA A 59 8.07 8.83 -6.07
N GLU A 60 6.84 9.36 -5.92
CA GLU A 60 6.60 10.73 -5.45
C GLU A 60 6.93 10.92 -3.96
N ASN A 61 6.75 9.88 -3.13
CA ASN A 61 6.96 9.95 -1.68
C ASN A 61 8.03 8.98 -1.17
N LEU A 62 8.75 8.32 -2.07
CA LEU A 62 9.71 7.28 -1.71
C LEU A 62 10.80 7.78 -0.76
N ASP A 63 11.39 8.94 -1.04
CA ASP A 63 12.48 9.47 -0.23
C ASP A 63 12.00 9.80 1.20
N GLU A 64 10.82 10.42 1.33
CA GLU A 64 10.24 10.73 2.64
C GLU A 64 9.93 9.45 3.45
N VAL A 65 9.44 8.42 2.77
CA VAL A 65 9.13 7.13 3.40
C VAL A 65 10.43 6.39 3.78
N ARG A 66 11.46 6.43 2.94
CA ARG A 66 12.77 5.84 3.27
C ARG A 66 13.40 6.48 4.52
N ASP A 67 13.34 7.80 4.62
CA ASP A 67 13.80 8.51 5.81
C ASP A 67 13.01 8.07 7.06
N ALA A 68 11.70 7.87 6.91
CA ALA A 68 10.83 7.44 7.99
C ALA A 68 11.05 5.98 8.42
N LEU A 69 11.51 5.13 7.52
CA LEU A 69 11.79 3.71 7.78
C LEU A 69 12.99 3.50 8.71
N ASP A 70 13.87 4.47 8.84
CA ASP A 70 15.03 4.44 9.76
C ASP A 70 15.82 3.11 9.67
N GLY A 71 16.07 2.64 8.47
CA GLY A 71 16.83 1.42 8.18
C GLY A 71 16.02 0.12 8.09
N HIS A 72 14.70 0.16 8.33
CA HIS A 72 13.82 -0.99 8.09
C HIS A 72 13.59 -1.23 6.59
N ASP A 73 13.33 -2.47 6.21
CA ASP A 73 13.12 -2.87 4.82
C ASP A 73 11.74 -2.43 4.29
N VAL A 74 11.66 -2.06 3.01
CA VAL A 74 10.41 -2.20 2.24
C VAL A 74 10.30 -3.67 1.89
N TYR A 75 9.44 -4.40 2.59
CA TYR A 75 9.35 -5.85 2.43
C TYR A 75 8.50 -6.25 1.25
N CYS A 76 7.33 -5.63 1.10
CA CYS A 76 6.37 -5.99 0.07
C CYS A 76 5.60 -4.77 -0.44
N ILE A 77 5.31 -4.80 -1.73
CA ILE A 77 4.40 -3.87 -2.40
C ILE A 77 3.19 -4.65 -2.90
N ALA A 78 2.00 -4.21 -2.53
CA ALA A 78 0.75 -4.78 -3.01
C ALA A 78 0.11 -3.87 -4.06
N SER A 79 -0.49 -4.45 -5.09
CA SER A 79 -1.32 -3.68 -6.02
C SER A 79 -2.53 -3.09 -5.30
N GLY A 80 -2.66 -1.76 -5.31
CA GLY A 80 -3.74 -1.02 -4.65
C GLY A 80 -5.01 -0.83 -5.48
N MET A 81 -5.30 -1.71 -6.44
CA MET A 81 -6.46 -1.58 -7.32
C MET A 81 -7.79 -1.48 -6.57
N HIS A 82 -7.96 -2.24 -5.50
CA HIS A 82 -9.18 -2.23 -4.67
C HIS A 82 -9.46 -0.90 -3.96
N LEU A 83 -8.49 0.01 -3.94
CA LEU A 83 -8.63 1.34 -3.35
C LEU A 83 -9.13 2.39 -4.35
N ASP A 84 -9.21 2.06 -5.64
CA ASP A 84 -9.64 2.99 -6.68
C ASP A 84 -11.02 2.61 -7.23
N PRO A 85 -12.01 3.51 -7.16
CA PRO A 85 -13.38 3.28 -7.65
C PRO A 85 -13.48 2.82 -9.11
N ILE A 86 -12.50 3.13 -9.97
CA ILE A 86 -12.48 2.67 -11.36
C ILE A 86 -12.53 1.14 -11.46
N PHE A 87 -11.97 0.46 -10.47
CA PHE A 87 -11.93 -1.00 -10.40
C PHE A 87 -13.09 -1.61 -9.61
N GLY A 88 -14.11 -0.84 -9.28
CA GLY A 88 -15.25 -1.29 -8.47
C GLY A 88 -16.07 -2.44 -9.08
N ARG A 89 -15.84 -2.77 -10.37
CA ARG A 89 -16.47 -3.90 -11.08
C ARG A 89 -15.42 -4.89 -11.60
N GLY A 90 -14.30 -4.99 -10.92
CA GLY A 90 -13.15 -5.81 -11.29
C GLY A 90 -11.99 -4.97 -11.85
N GLY A 91 -10.77 -5.41 -11.56
CA GLY A 91 -9.53 -4.85 -12.10
C GLY A 91 -9.07 -5.64 -13.33
N LEU A 92 -8.13 -6.57 -13.15
CA LEU A 92 -7.60 -7.44 -14.21
C LEU A 92 -8.66 -8.38 -14.80
N SER A 93 -9.72 -8.68 -14.06
CA SER A 93 -10.87 -9.49 -14.47
C SER A 93 -12.03 -8.68 -15.05
N SER A 94 -11.91 -7.35 -15.15
CA SER A 94 -12.97 -6.48 -15.62
C SER A 94 -13.46 -6.87 -17.02
N PRO A 95 -14.79 -6.91 -17.29
CA PRO A 95 -15.32 -7.08 -18.63
C PRO A 95 -15.07 -5.87 -19.54
N ASP A 96 -14.81 -4.70 -18.97
CA ASP A 96 -14.44 -3.49 -19.72
C ASP A 96 -12.93 -3.51 -20.04
N ASP A 97 -12.61 -3.51 -21.34
CA ASP A 97 -11.23 -3.54 -21.82
C ASP A 97 -10.39 -2.36 -21.35
N ARG A 98 -10.98 -1.19 -21.21
CA ARG A 98 -10.26 0.01 -20.74
C ARG A 98 -9.86 -0.13 -19.29
N VAL A 99 -10.77 -0.61 -18.46
CA VAL A 99 -10.51 -0.85 -17.03
C VAL A 99 -9.47 -1.96 -16.87
N ARG A 100 -9.60 -3.04 -17.64
CA ARG A 100 -8.64 -4.15 -17.60
C ARG A 100 -7.23 -3.73 -18.04
N ASN A 101 -7.13 -2.94 -19.11
CA ASN A 101 -5.85 -2.40 -19.58
C ASN A 101 -5.23 -1.44 -18.60
N GLU A 102 -6.02 -0.60 -17.92
CA GLU A 102 -5.54 0.26 -16.85
C GLU A 102 -5.04 -0.55 -15.65
N GLY A 103 -5.76 -1.61 -15.26
CA GLY A 103 -5.32 -2.54 -14.23
C GLY A 103 -3.99 -3.20 -14.57
N LEU A 104 -3.83 -3.66 -15.82
CA LEU A 104 -2.58 -4.24 -16.31
C LEU A 104 -1.44 -3.23 -16.28
N ARG A 105 -1.66 -2.01 -16.77
CA ARG A 105 -0.67 -0.95 -16.77
C ARG A 105 -0.16 -0.66 -15.35
N ARG A 106 -1.07 -0.44 -14.39
CA ARG A 106 -0.70 -0.19 -12.98
C ARG A 106 0.01 -1.38 -12.33
N THR A 107 -0.39 -2.58 -12.69
CA THR A 107 0.29 -3.79 -12.18
C THR A 107 1.73 -3.84 -12.68
N LEU A 108 1.97 -3.61 -13.96
CA LEU A 108 3.33 -3.62 -14.52
C LEU A 108 4.20 -2.50 -13.94
N GLU A 109 3.66 -1.29 -13.82
CA GLU A 109 4.38 -0.20 -13.14
C GLU A 109 4.71 -0.53 -11.69
N GLY A 110 3.77 -1.15 -10.97
CA GLY A 110 4.02 -1.61 -9.59
C GLY A 110 5.10 -2.69 -9.51
N VAL A 111 5.15 -3.61 -10.48
CA VAL A 111 6.20 -4.62 -10.57
C VAL A 111 7.57 -3.98 -10.79
N ASP A 112 7.67 -3.05 -11.76
CA ASP A 112 8.93 -2.36 -12.06
C ASP A 112 9.41 -1.56 -10.84
N PHE A 113 8.53 -0.79 -10.22
CA PHE A 113 8.83 -0.05 -8.99
C PHE A 113 9.30 -0.95 -7.85
N THR A 114 8.65 -2.10 -7.67
CA THR A 114 9.00 -3.07 -6.63
C THR A 114 10.37 -3.71 -6.89
N ALA A 115 10.67 -3.99 -8.17
CA ALA A 115 11.97 -4.53 -8.58
C ALA A 115 13.12 -3.55 -8.28
N GLU A 116 12.92 -2.24 -8.48
CA GLU A 116 13.89 -1.20 -8.14
C GLU A 116 14.17 -1.13 -6.63
N LEU A 117 13.18 -1.49 -5.80
CA LEU A 117 13.31 -1.54 -4.35
C LEU A 117 13.91 -2.85 -3.82
N GLY A 118 13.99 -3.89 -4.66
CA GLY A 118 14.37 -5.22 -4.23
C GLY A 118 13.35 -5.89 -3.31
N ALA A 119 12.09 -5.44 -3.34
CA ALA A 119 11.01 -5.92 -2.50
C ALA A 119 10.20 -7.06 -3.17
N HIS A 120 9.30 -7.67 -2.42
CA HIS A 120 8.34 -8.62 -2.98
C HIS A 120 7.12 -7.89 -3.55
N PHE A 121 6.52 -8.43 -4.62
CA PHE A 121 5.29 -7.89 -5.18
C PHE A 121 4.12 -8.85 -4.98
N ILE A 122 2.98 -8.32 -4.54
CA ILE A 122 1.72 -9.05 -4.41
C ILE A 122 0.70 -8.46 -5.38
N ILE A 123 0.18 -9.31 -6.27
CA ILE A 123 -1.02 -8.98 -7.04
C ILE A 123 -2.22 -9.21 -6.13
N TRP A 124 -2.76 -8.12 -5.60
CA TRP A 124 -4.03 -8.17 -4.90
C TRP A 124 -5.15 -7.96 -5.93
N PRO A 125 -5.98 -8.96 -6.23
CA PRO A 125 -6.88 -8.88 -7.39
C PRO A 125 -7.96 -7.80 -7.29
N GLY A 126 -8.12 -7.19 -6.14
CA GLY A 126 -9.08 -6.14 -5.93
C GLY A 126 -10.48 -6.67 -5.62
N ILE A 127 -11.50 -5.94 -6.05
CA ILE A 127 -12.88 -6.38 -5.92
C ILE A 127 -13.10 -7.48 -6.97
N GLU A 128 -13.33 -8.67 -6.48
CA GLU A 128 -13.76 -9.78 -7.32
C GLU A 128 -15.18 -9.48 -7.80
N GLY A 129 -15.32 -9.35 -9.10
CA GLY A 129 -16.59 -9.10 -9.76
C GLY A 129 -17.50 -10.34 -9.73
#